data_01ce9ab5c44f2cd5d498aeeed65e6d55
#
_entry.id   01ce9ab5c44f2cd5d498aeeed65e6d55
#
_cell.length_a   1.000
_cell.length_b   1.000
_cell.length_c   1.000
_cell.angle_alpha   90.00
_cell.angle_beta   90.00
_cell.angle_gamma   90.00
#
_symmetry.space_group_name_H-M   'P 1'
#
loop_
_entity.id
_entity.type
_entity.pdbx_description
1 polymer ?
#
loop_
_entity_poly.entity_id
_entity_poly.type
_entity_poly.pdbx_seq_one_letter_code
_entity_poly.pdbx_strand_id
1 'polypeptide(L)'
;GWDALIAKFKDAGVDLVVLAATGGYERGLVCALQGAHIAVARVNPRQARDFAKSMGVLAKTDQVDARTLRDFADVLARHKDRETYITPMVDERRQALAELMTRRRQLVDMRVAEGNHLEHAAHKHAVRSIKNVLKTLDKQLDAIDHEIDDHLERHFRDQRTLLDTVKGVGPVTILTLTAALPELGVDGGIDAHLFGGVIRRRGCGFG
;
A
#
# COMPACT_ATOMS: atom_id res chain seq x y z
N GLY A 1 3.04 -5.16 -23.27
CA GLY A 1 2.28 -5.65 -22.13
C GLY A 1 3.04 -6.72 -21.37
N TRP A 2 2.54 -7.10 -20.22
CA TRP A 2 3.16 -8.12 -19.35
C TRP A 2 3.04 -9.54 -19.91
N ASP A 3 2.15 -9.78 -20.87
CA ASP A 3 1.83 -11.11 -21.42
C ASP A 3 3.05 -11.86 -21.95
N ALA A 4 3.91 -11.17 -22.69
CA ALA A 4 5.13 -11.77 -23.25
C ALA A 4 6.14 -12.16 -22.14
N LEU A 5 6.18 -11.40 -21.05
CA LEU A 5 7.02 -11.71 -19.88
C LEU A 5 6.47 -12.91 -19.12
N ILE A 6 5.16 -12.94 -18.91
CA ILE A 6 4.45 -14.04 -18.24
C ILE A 6 4.61 -15.35 -19.02
N ALA A 7 4.48 -15.29 -20.35
CA ALA A 7 4.69 -16.46 -21.21
C ALA A 7 6.11 -17.03 -21.02
N LYS A 8 7.14 -16.17 -21.04
CA LYS A 8 8.53 -16.59 -20.79
C LYS A 8 8.74 -17.22 -19.41
N PHE A 9 8.07 -16.67 -18.38
CA PHE A 9 8.19 -17.24 -17.03
C PHE A 9 7.52 -18.61 -16.93
N LYS A 10 6.37 -18.80 -17.58
CA LYS A 10 5.68 -20.09 -17.66
C LYS A 10 6.51 -21.13 -18.43
N ASP A 11 7.05 -20.74 -19.59
CA ASP A 11 7.90 -21.62 -20.40
C ASP A 11 9.19 -22.03 -19.66
N ALA A 12 9.72 -21.13 -18.84
CA ALA A 12 10.91 -21.39 -18.01
C ALA A 12 10.59 -22.12 -16.69
N GLY A 13 9.32 -22.41 -16.40
CA GLY A 13 8.91 -23.09 -15.15
C GLY A 13 9.21 -22.27 -13.89
N VAL A 14 9.02 -20.95 -13.94
CA VAL A 14 9.29 -20.05 -12.81
C VAL A 14 8.23 -20.20 -11.73
N ASP A 15 8.63 -20.62 -10.52
CA ASP A 15 7.75 -20.84 -9.38
C ASP A 15 7.56 -19.59 -8.51
N LEU A 16 8.57 -18.72 -8.48
CA LEU A 16 8.58 -17.53 -7.63
C LEU A 16 9.27 -16.37 -8.33
N VAL A 17 8.61 -15.22 -8.33
CA VAL A 17 9.20 -13.96 -8.79
C VAL A 17 9.40 -13.02 -7.60
N VAL A 18 10.64 -12.53 -7.42
CA VAL A 18 10.95 -11.55 -6.38
C VAL A 18 11.06 -10.16 -7.00
N LEU A 19 10.32 -9.21 -6.42
CA LEU A 19 10.31 -7.82 -6.85
C LEU A 19 10.69 -6.90 -5.70
N ALA A 20 11.54 -5.90 -5.96
CA ALA A 20 11.76 -4.83 -5.01
C ALA A 20 10.55 -3.86 -5.04
N ALA A 21 10.06 -3.47 -3.86
CA ALA A 21 9.01 -2.46 -3.76
C ALA A 21 9.51 -1.10 -4.24
N THR A 22 8.84 -0.52 -5.24
CA THR A 22 9.26 0.72 -5.92
C THR A 22 8.23 1.85 -5.79
N GLY A 23 7.52 1.90 -4.66
CA GLY A 23 6.52 2.93 -4.39
C GLY A 23 5.21 2.76 -5.18
N GLY A 24 4.93 1.54 -5.66
CA GLY A 24 3.69 1.18 -6.34
C GLY A 24 3.80 0.93 -7.85
N TYR A 25 4.94 1.24 -8.47
CA TYR A 25 5.15 0.95 -9.90
C TYR A 25 5.13 -0.56 -10.20
N GLU A 26 5.51 -1.39 -9.23
CA GLU A 26 5.49 -2.85 -9.32
C GLU A 26 4.09 -3.46 -9.35
N ARG A 27 3.03 -2.72 -8.92
CA ARG A 27 1.68 -3.25 -8.71
C ARG A 27 1.08 -3.92 -9.94
N GLY A 28 1.17 -3.27 -11.10
CA GLY A 28 0.64 -3.83 -12.35
C GLY A 28 1.26 -5.18 -12.71
N LEU A 29 2.58 -5.32 -12.49
CA LEU A 29 3.27 -6.58 -12.70
C LEU A 29 2.88 -7.63 -11.67
N VAL A 30 2.75 -7.26 -10.39
CA VAL A 30 2.28 -8.16 -9.32
C VAL A 30 0.92 -8.74 -9.66
N CYS A 31 -0.07 -7.89 -10.00
CA CYS A 31 -1.40 -8.34 -10.38
C CYS A 31 -1.38 -9.28 -11.59
N ALA A 32 -0.59 -8.95 -12.61
CA ALA A 32 -0.49 -9.76 -13.82
C ALA A 32 0.15 -11.15 -13.55
N LEU A 33 1.17 -11.21 -12.70
CA LEU A 33 1.80 -12.46 -12.28
C LEU A 33 0.87 -13.31 -11.42
N GLN A 34 0.18 -12.71 -10.45
CA GLN A 34 -0.80 -13.39 -9.60
C GLN A 34 -1.99 -13.92 -10.43
N GLY A 35 -2.49 -13.15 -11.38
CA GLY A 35 -3.51 -13.60 -12.33
C GLY A 35 -3.06 -14.76 -13.21
N ALA A 36 -1.76 -14.90 -13.43
CA ALA A 36 -1.14 -16.02 -14.14
C ALA A 36 -0.78 -17.20 -13.24
N HIS A 37 -1.13 -17.16 -11.94
CA HIS A 37 -0.80 -18.15 -10.89
C HIS A 37 0.69 -18.31 -10.64
N ILE A 38 1.49 -17.27 -10.82
CA ILE A 38 2.90 -17.22 -10.47
C ILE A 38 3.03 -16.56 -9.09
N ALA A 39 3.67 -17.24 -8.14
CA ALA A 39 3.91 -16.68 -6.82
C ALA A 39 4.83 -15.45 -6.89
N VAL A 40 4.51 -14.44 -6.11
CA VAL A 40 5.28 -13.19 -6.07
C VAL A 40 5.68 -12.87 -4.63
N ALA A 41 6.97 -12.60 -4.41
CA ALA A 41 7.45 -12.04 -3.16
C ALA A 41 7.89 -10.60 -3.37
N ARG A 42 7.25 -9.68 -2.66
CA ARG A 42 7.57 -8.26 -2.69
C ARG A 42 8.47 -7.92 -1.52
N VAL A 43 9.75 -7.63 -1.80
CA VAL A 43 10.76 -7.37 -0.78
C VAL A 43 11.06 -5.88 -0.63
N ASN A 44 11.43 -5.48 0.59
CA ASN A 44 11.91 -4.13 0.82
C ASN A 44 13.26 -3.92 0.08
N PRO A 45 13.44 -2.81 -0.67
CA PRO A 45 14.72 -2.49 -1.34
C PRO A 45 15.93 -2.53 -0.39
N ARG A 46 15.74 -2.19 0.89
CA ARG A 46 16.79 -2.30 1.91
C ARG A 46 17.19 -3.76 2.16
N GLN A 47 16.21 -4.66 2.28
CA GLN A 47 16.49 -6.11 2.46
C GLN A 47 17.25 -6.68 1.25
N ALA A 48 16.83 -6.35 0.02
CA ALA A 48 17.54 -6.75 -1.18
C ALA A 48 18.99 -6.22 -1.18
N ARG A 49 19.18 -4.97 -0.74
CA ARG A 49 20.52 -4.37 -0.63
C ARG A 49 21.39 -5.01 0.43
N ASP A 50 20.82 -5.33 1.58
CA ASP A 50 21.55 -5.98 2.68
C ASP A 50 21.90 -7.43 2.31
N PHE A 51 21.02 -8.12 1.58
CA PHE A 51 21.33 -9.43 0.98
C PHE A 51 22.49 -9.31 -0.02
N ALA A 52 22.49 -8.33 -0.94
CA ALA A 52 23.59 -8.07 -1.86
C ALA A 52 24.92 -7.91 -1.13
N LYS A 53 24.96 -7.09 -0.08
CA LYS A 53 26.15 -6.86 0.74
C LYS A 53 26.64 -8.15 1.41
N SER A 54 25.73 -8.96 1.97
CA SER A 54 26.09 -10.22 2.60
C SER A 54 26.73 -11.21 1.62
N MET A 55 26.38 -11.11 0.33
CA MET A 55 26.96 -11.89 -0.77
C MET A 55 28.21 -11.24 -1.35
N GLY A 56 28.74 -10.15 -0.78
CA GLY A 56 29.93 -9.46 -1.24
C GLY A 56 29.70 -8.58 -2.48
N VAL A 57 28.44 -8.35 -2.88
CA VAL A 57 28.09 -7.54 -4.06
C VAL A 57 27.96 -6.07 -3.65
N LEU A 58 28.98 -5.28 -3.95
CA LEU A 58 29.03 -3.85 -3.59
C LEU A 58 28.61 -2.93 -4.75
N ALA A 59 28.81 -3.39 -5.99
CA ALA A 59 28.44 -2.63 -7.18
C ALA A 59 26.91 -2.47 -7.30
N LYS A 60 26.47 -1.32 -7.84
CA LYS A 60 25.07 -1.03 -8.10
C LYS A 60 24.87 -0.81 -9.59
N THR A 61 24.36 -1.83 -10.27
CA THR A 61 23.89 -1.75 -11.66
C THR A 61 22.59 -2.55 -11.77
N ASP A 62 21.76 -2.23 -12.75
CA ASP A 62 20.48 -2.93 -12.96
C ASP A 62 20.67 -4.45 -13.17
N GLN A 63 21.75 -4.84 -13.85
CA GLN A 63 22.06 -6.27 -14.03
C GLN A 63 22.48 -6.97 -12.74
N VAL A 64 23.27 -6.28 -11.89
CA VAL A 64 23.68 -6.80 -10.59
C VAL A 64 22.48 -6.91 -9.68
N ASP A 65 21.62 -5.87 -9.69
CA ASP A 65 20.39 -5.87 -8.87
C ASP A 65 19.44 -7.00 -9.29
N ALA A 66 19.26 -7.27 -10.59
CA ALA A 66 18.45 -8.39 -11.09
C ALA A 66 19.01 -9.76 -10.70
N ARG A 67 20.34 -9.97 -10.78
CA ARG A 67 20.99 -11.21 -10.35
C ARG A 67 20.85 -11.42 -8.85
N THR A 68 21.06 -10.37 -8.08
CA THR A 68 20.91 -10.41 -6.63
C THR A 68 19.48 -10.76 -6.22
N LEU A 69 18.46 -10.18 -6.88
CA LEU A 69 17.06 -10.52 -6.64
C LEU A 69 16.74 -11.97 -7.02
N ARG A 70 17.33 -12.50 -8.08
CA ARG A 70 17.21 -13.91 -8.45
C ARG A 70 17.81 -14.81 -7.37
N ASP A 71 19.03 -14.52 -6.91
CA ASP A 71 19.70 -15.31 -5.88
C ASP A 71 18.94 -15.21 -4.54
N PHE A 72 18.34 -14.06 -4.26
CA PHE A 72 17.46 -13.88 -3.12
C PHE A 72 16.16 -14.70 -3.28
N ALA A 73 15.59 -14.77 -4.49
CA ALA A 73 14.43 -15.62 -4.77
C ALA A 73 14.72 -17.09 -4.52
N ASP A 74 15.91 -17.58 -4.90
CA ASP A 74 16.35 -18.95 -4.63
C ASP A 74 16.44 -19.25 -3.12
N VAL A 75 16.88 -18.28 -2.31
CA VAL A 75 16.90 -18.42 -0.85
C VAL A 75 15.48 -18.44 -0.28
N LEU A 76 14.61 -17.54 -0.72
CA LEU A 76 13.23 -17.48 -0.26
C LEU A 76 12.44 -18.73 -0.68
N ALA A 77 12.63 -19.21 -1.90
CA ALA A 77 11.95 -20.41 -2.40
C ALA A 77 12.25 -21.66 -1.56
N ARG A 78 13.45 -21.75 -0.99
CA ARG A 78 13.89 -22.87 -0.14
C ARG A 78 13.67 -22.64 1.36
N HIS A 79 13.17 -21.46 1.74
CA HIS A 79 12.95 -21.14 3.15
C HIS A 79 11.79 -21.98 3.71
N LYS A 80 11.95 -22.49 4.94
CA LYS A 80 10.91 -23.31 5.60
C LYS A 80 9.56 -22.58 5.72
N ASP A 81 9.60 -21.28 5.92
CA ASP A 81 8.43 -20.41 6.06
C ASP A 81 8.19 -19.61 4.75
N ARG A 82 8.42 -20.22 3.59
CA ARG A 82 8.28 -19.60 2.25
C ARG A 82 6.98 -18.82 2.09
N GLU A 83 5.88 -19.38 2.56
CA GLU A 83 4.54 -18.79 2.41
C GLU A 83 4.41 -17.41 3.07
N THR A 84 5.18 -17.14 4.12
CA THR A 84 5.17 -15.82 4.79
C THR A 84 5.77 -14.71 3.95
N TYR A 85 6.58 -15.03 2.94
CA TYR A 85 7.18 -14.07 2.01
C TYR A 85 6.34 -13.84 0.76
N ILE A 86 5.40 -14.75 0.46
CA ILE A 86 4.54 -14.60 -0.71
C ILE A 86 3.57 -13.46 -0.47
N THR A 87 3.56 -12.51 -1.41
CA THR A 87 2.61 -11.40 -1.39
C THR A 87 1.18 -11.95 -1.54
N PRO A 88 0.28 -11.67 -0.60
CA PRO A 88 -1.11 -12.07 -0.73
C PRO A 88 -1.74 -11.59 -2.04
N MET A 89 -2.72 -12.33 -2.53
CA MET A 89 -3.44 -11.96 -3.73
C MET A 89 -4.03 -10.54 -3.57
N VAL A 90 -3.85 -9.71 -4.58
CA VAL A 90 -4.35 -8.34 -4.52
C VAL A 90 -5.88 -8.38 -4.55
N ASP A 91 -6.51 -7.89 -3.50
CA ASP A 91 -7.94 -7.62 -3.47
C ASP A 91 -8.18 -6.30 -4.21
N GLU A 92 -8.79 -6.38 -5.40
CA GLU A 92 -9.10 -5.22 -6.24
C GLU A 92 -9.93 -4.16 -5.51
N ARG A 93 -10.81 -4.59 -4.59
CA ARG A 93 -11.64 -3.67 -3.78
C ARG A 93 -10.78 -2.87 -2.83
N ARG A 94 -9.80 -3.50 -2.17
CA ARG A 94 -8.85 -2.82 -1.29
C ARG A 94 -7.89 -1.93 -2.06
N GLN A 95 -7.49 -2.36 -3.24
CA GLN A 95 -6.66 -1.55 -4.12
C GLN A 95 -7.41 -0.28 -4.56
N ALA A 96 -8.65 -0.41 -5.00
CA ALA A 96 -9.49 0.74 -5.36
C ALA A 96 -9.64 1.72 -4.18
N LEU A 97 -9.89 1.21 -2.99
CA LEU A 97 -9.95 2.03 -1.77
C LEU A 97 -8.62 2.78 -1.52
N ALA A 98 -7.48 2.09 -1.63
CA ALA A 98 -6.16 2.70 -1.45
C ALA A 98 -5.84 3.79 -2.49
N GLU A 99 -6.31 3.63 -3.72
CA GLU A 99 -6.17 4.62 -4.79
C GLU A 99 -7.04 5.86 -4.52
N LEU A 100 -8.29 5.67 -4.09
CA LEU A 100 -9.18 6.76 -3.68
C LEU A 100 -8.57 7.55 -2.51
N MET A 101 -8.06 6.87 -1.49
CA MET A 101 -7.37 7.50 -0.34
C MET A 101 -6.12 8.29 -0.78
N THR A 102 -5.35 7.74 -1.70
CA THR A 102 -4.17 8.42 -2.26
C THR A 102 -4.60 9.69 -2.98
N ARG A 103 -5.65 9.61 -3.79
CA ARG A 103 -6.19 10.78 -4.50
C ARG A 103 -6.71 11.83 -3.55
N ARG A 104 -7.46 11.41 -2.52
CA ARG A 104 -7.93 12.31 -1.47
C ARG A 104 -6.78 13.08 -0.82
N ARG A 105 -5.71 12.40 -0.43
CA ARG A 105 -4.51 13.04 0.14
C ARG A 105 -3.92 14.09 -0.78
N GLN A 106 -3.75 13.76 -2.07
CA GLN A 106 -3.24 14.70 -3.06
C GLN A 106 -4.11 15.97 -3.15
N LEU A 107 -5.44 15.82 -3.13
CA LEU A 107 -6.37 16.97 -3.16
C LEU A 107 -6.26 17.84 -1.89
N VAL A 108 -6.10 17.19 -0.71
CA VAL A 108 -5.87 17.90 0.54
C VAL A 108 -4.56 18.69 0.49
N ASP A 109 -3.48 18.08 0.01
CA ASP A 109 -2.17 18.75 -0.09
C ASP A 109 -2.24 19.96 -1.04
N MET A 110 -2.90 19.81 -2.21
CA MET A 110 -3.15 20.94 -3.13
C MET A 110 -3.97 22.04 -2.48
N ARG A 111 -5.03 21.69 -1.73
CA ARG A 111 -5.88 22.65 -1.03
C ARG A 111 -5.11 23.43 0.02
N VAL A 112 -4.24 22.75 0.79
CA VAL A 112 -3.37 23.40 1.77
C VAL A 112 -2.39 24.36 1.09
N ALA A 113 -1.75 23.94 -0.01
CA ALA A 113 -0.84 24.78 -0.77
C ALA A 113 -1.55 26.04 -1.30
N GLU A 114 -2.74 25.92 -1.90
CA GLU A 114 -3.54 27.06 -2.37
C GLU A 114 -4.03 27.94 -1.23
N GLY A 115 -4.36 27.37 -0.06
CA GLY A 115 -4.68 28.13 1.15
C GLY A 115 -3.55 29.04 1.59
N ASN A 116 -2.32 28.50 1.61
CA ASN A 116 -1.10 29.27 1.94
C ASN A 116 -0.84 30.38 0.91
N HIS A 117 -1.07 30.11 -0.39
CA HIS A 117 -0.98 31.14 -1.42
C HIS A 117 -1.99 32.29 -1.19
N LEU A 118 -3.19 31.96 -0.70
CA LEU A 118 -4.23 32.96 -0.43
C LEU A 118 -3.82 33.91 0.69
N GLU A 119 -3.13 33.43 1.73
CA GLU A 119 -2.68 34.26 2.85
C GLU A 119 -1.68 35.36 2.43
N HIS A 120 -0.90 35.07 1.37
CA HIS A 120 0.13 36.00 0.85
C HIS A 120 -0.32 36.80 -0.37
N ALA A 121 -1.52 36.56 -0.91
CA ALA A 121 -2.00 37.20 -2.11
C ALA A 121 -2.67 38.55 -1.78
N ALA A 122 -2.13 39.67 -2.31
CA ALA A 122 -2.70 40.99 -2.15
C ALA A 122 -3.47 41.49 -3.40
N HIS A 123 -3.11 40.99 -4.59
CA HIS A 123 -3.72 41.47 -5.83
C HIS A 123 -5.10 40.86 -6.07
N LYS A 124 -6.13 41.69 -6.27
CA LYS A 124 -7.53 41.27 -6.41
C LYS A 124 -7.80 40.12 -7.37
N HIS A 125 -7.14 40.11 -8.55
CA HIS A 125 -7.31 39.04 -9.53
C HIS A 125 -6.64 37.74 -9.08
N ALA A 126 -5.48 37.81 -8.41
CA ALA A 126 -4.81 36.64 -7.85
C ALA A 126 -5.67 35.99 -6.76
N VAL A 127 -6.16 36.76 -5.80
CA VAL A 127 -7.09 36.33 -4.75
C VAL A 127 -8.32 35.60 -5.34
N ARG A 128 -8.92 36.21 -6.38
CA ARG A 128 -10.10 35.63 -7.05
C ARG A 128 -9.76 34.31 -7.73
N SER A 129 -8.62 34.23 -8.40
CA SER A 129 -8.14 32.98 -9.04
C SER A 129 -7.93 31.87 -8.02
N ILE A 130 -7.19 32.13 -6.94
CA ILE A 130 -6.93 31.17 -5.87
C ILE A 130 -8.25 30.69 -5.23
N LYS A 131 -9.17 31.58 -4.92
CA LYS A 131 -10.49 31.22 -4.38
C LYS A 131 -11.28 30.30 -5.32
N ASN A 132 -11.19 30.49 -6.64
CA ASN A 132 -11.84 29.61 -7.59
C ASN A 132 -11.22 28.21 -7.61
N VAL A 133 -9.88 28.11 -7.50
CA VAL A 133 -9.18 26.82 -7.38
C VAL A 133 -9.59 26.12 -6.09
N LEU A 134 -9.56 26.80 -4.94
CA LEU A 134 -10.00 26.25 -3.66
C LEU A 134 -11.43 25.71 -3.73
N LYS A 135 -12.36 26.47 -4.30
CA LYS A 135 -13.74 26.02 -4.50
C LYS A 135 -13.85 24.76 -5.36
N THR A 136 -12.96 24.62 -6.35
CA THR A 136 -12.92 23.43 -7.20
C THR A 136 -12.34 22.23 -6.43
N LEU A 137 -11.29 22.45 -5.65
CA LEU A 137 -10.68 21.43 -4.80
C LEU A 137 -11.66 20.93 -3.73
N ASP A 138 -12.41 21.84 -3.08
CA ASP A 138 -13.45 21.47 -2.10
C ASP A 138 -14.50 20.55 -2.74
N LYS A 139 -15.01 20.89 -3.93
CA LYS A 139 -15.96 20.03 -4.67
C LYS A 139 -15.38 18.67 -5.02
N GLN A 140 -14.09 18.61 -5.38
CA GLN A 140 -13.43 17.33 -5.71
C GLN A 140 -13.21 16.50 -4.44
N LEU A 141 -12.92 17.14 -3.30
CA LEU A 141 -12.83 16.47 -2.01
C LEU A 141 -14.16 15.87 -1.59
N ASP A 142 -15.26 16.64 -1.69
CA ASP A 142 -16.61 16.14 -1.38
C ASP A 142 -16.96 14.94 -2.25
N ALA A 143 -16.64 14.99 -3.55
CA ALA A 143 -16.93 13.91 -4.48
C ALA A 143 -16.11 12.63 -4.16
N ILE A 144 -14.83 12.78 -3.85
CA ILE A 144 -13.95 11.65 -3.49
C ILE A 144 -14.36 11.06 -2.14
N ASP A 145 -14.75 11.88 -1.17
CA ASP A 145 -15.20 11.41 0.15
C ASP A 145 -16.49 10.60 0.03
N HIS A 146 -17.41 11.04 -0.83
CA HIS A 146 -18.63 10.29 -1.13
C HIS A 146 -18.32 8.93 -1.79
N GLU A 147 -17.42 8.89 -2.79
CA GLU A 147 -17.04 7.65 -3.45
C GLU A 147 -16.34 6.67 -2.48
N ILE A 148 -15.53 7.18 -1.54
CA ILE A 148 -14.91 6.38 -0.48
C ILE A 148 -15.98 5.78 0.43
N ASP A 149 -16.94 6.58 0.89
CA ASP A 149 -18.02 6.11 1.75
C ASP A 149 -18.89 5.05 1.06
N ASP A 150 -19.24 5.27 -0.20
CA ASP A 150 -20.00 4.33 -1.02
C ASP A 150 -19.22 3.02 -1.24
N HIS A 151 -17.91 3.11 -1.47
CA HIS A 151 -17.05 1.94 -1.65
C HIS A 151 -16.93 1.11 -0.37
N LEU A 152 -16.80 1.77 0.79
CA LEU A 152 -16.81 1.10 2.10
C LEU A 152 -18.13 0.42 2.38
N GLU A 153 -19.24 1.10 2.13
CA GLU A 153 -20.58 0.54 2.37
C GLU A 153 -20.87 -0.67 1.47
N ARG A 154 -20.42 -0.62 0.21
CA ARG A 154 -20.62 -1.74 -0.73
C ARG A 154 -19.74 -2.95 -0.47
N HIS A 155 -18.51 -2.75 0.01
CA HIS A 155 -17.49 -3.81 0.02
C HIS A 155 -16.92 -4.14 1.39
N PHE A 156 -17.05 -3.23 2.38
CA PHE A 156 -16.36 -3.34 3.66
C PHE A 156 -17.26 -2.95 4.85
N ARG A 157 -18.57 -3.11 4.71
CA ARG A 157 -19.57 -2.72 5.71
C ARG A 157 -19.31 -3.35 7.08
N ASP A 158 -19.02 -4.65 7.11
CA ASP A 158 -18.82 -5.38 8.36
C ASP A 158 -17.55 -4.93 9.06
N GLN A 159 -16.45 -4.74 8.30
CA GLN A 159 -15.19 -4.22 8.84
C GLN A 159 -15.37 -2.79 9.36
N ARG A 160 -16.09 -1.93 8.63
CA ARG A 160 -16.41 -0.58 9.07
C ARG A 160 -17.18 -0.61 10.39
N THR A 161 -18.25 -1.39 10.48
CA THR A 161 -19.07 -1.52 11.67
C THR A 161 -18.25 -2.02 12.86
N LEU A 162 -17.38 -3.01 12.64
CA LEU A 162 -16.50 -3.54 13.66
C LEU A 162 -15.53 -2.48 14.19
N LEU A 163 -14.88 -1.72 13.30
CA LEU A 163 -13.89 -0.69 13.65
C LEU A 163 -14.54 0.54 14.31
N ASP A 164 -15.77 0.90 13.93
CA ASP A 164 -16.53 1.99 14.55
C ASP A 164 -16.82 1.72 16.05
N THR A 165 -16.83 0.45 16.49
CA THR A 165 -16.99 0.11 17.90
C THR A 165 -15.73 0.36 18.73
N VAL A 166 -14.57 0.52 18.11
CA VAL A 166 -13.28 0.66 18.80
C VAL A 166 -13.04 2.11 19.20
N LYS A 167 -13.03 2.38 20.51
CA LYS A 167 -12.79 3.72 21.04
C LYS A 167 -11.42 4.28 20.61
N GLY A 168 -11.44 5.46 20.00
CA GLY A 168 -10.24 6.15 19.53
C GLY A 168 -9.84 5.85 18.09
N VAL A 169 -10.60 5.01 17.38
CA VAL A 169 -10.43 4.78 15.95
C VAL A 169 -11.32 5.76 15.18
N GLY A 170 -10.71 6.74 14.53
CA GLY A 170 -11.42 7.72 13.71
C GLY A 170 -11.59 7.27 12.26
N PRO A 171 -12.40 7.98 11.44
CA PRO A 171 -12.71 7.60 10.05
C PRO A 171 -11.48 7.33 9.19
N VAL A 172 -10.45 8.18 9.29
CA VAL A 172 -9.19 8.00 8.52
C VAL A 172 -8.44 6.73 8.93
N THR A 173 -8.49 6.39 10.23
CA THR A 173 -7.87 5.16 10.74
C THR A 173 -8.63 3.93 10.25
N ILE A 174 -9.98 3.98 10.25
CA ILE A 174 -10.83 2.92 9.69
C ILE A 174 -10.46 2.65 8.23
N LEU A 175 -10.40 3.71 7.43
CA LEU A 175 -10.01 3.63 6.02
C LEU A 175 -8.65 2.97 5.84
N THR A 176 -7.66 3.43 6.62
CA THR A 176 -6.28 2.94 6.53
C THR A 176 -6.19 1.46 6.92
N LEU A 177 -6.84 1.06 8.00
CA LEU A 177 -6.86 -0.33 8.46
C LEU A 177 -7.59 -1.23 7.46
N THR A 178 -8.75 -0.80 6.95
CA THR A 178 -9.52 -1.56 5.95
C THR A 178 -8.73 -1.76 4.66
N ALA A 179 -8.00 -0.75 4.20
CA ALA A 179 -7.19 -0.84 2.99
C ALA A 179 -5.91 -1.67 3.18
N ALA A 180 -5.30 -1.64 4.38
CA ALA A 180 -3.97 -2.21 4.63
C ALA A 180 -3.99 -3.63 5.22
N LEU A 181 -5.08 -4.03 5.92
CA LEU A 181 -5.18 -5.30 6.64
C LEU A 181 -6.23 -6.22 6.01
N PRO A 182 -5.81 -7.16 5.13
CA PRO A 182 -6.72 -8.15 4.52
C PRO A 182 -7.38 -9.07 5.54
N GLU A 183 -6.71 -9.34 6.66
CA GLU A 183 -7.14 -10.26 7.71
C GLU A 183 -8.25 -9.69 8.60
N LEU A 184 -8.55 -8.41 8.48
CA LEU A 184 -9.56 -7.74 9.29
C LEU A 184 -10.95 -8.29 8.98
N GLY A 185 -11.54 -9.03 9.94
CA GLY A 185 -12.90 -9.55 9.83
C GLY A 185 -13.04 -10.91 9.14
N VAL A 186 -11.95 -11.63 8.85
CA VAL A 186 -12.01 -12.94 8.16
C VAL A 186 -12.49 -14.05 9.10
N ASP A 187 -12.27 -13.99 10.42
CA ASP A 187 -12.64 -15.03 11.39
C ASP A 187 -13.48 -14.53 12.57
N GLY A 188 -14.30 -13.50 12.39
CA GLY A 188 -15.30 -13.08 13.40
C GLY A 188 -14.74 -12.48 14.69
N GLY A 189 -13.45 -12.18 14.75
CA GLY A 189 -12.81 -11.52 15.89
C GLY A 189 -11.65 -10.64 15.47
N ILE A 190 -11.55 -9.48 16.09
CA ILE A 190 -10.27 -8.77 16.12
C ILE A 190 -9.36 -9.62 17.00
N ASP A 191 -8.52 -10.46 16.41
CA ASP A 191 -7.56 -11.20 17.19
C ASP A 191 -6.66 -10.19 17.92
N ALA A 192 -6.73 -10.21 19.24
CA ALA A 192 -5.95 -9.31 20.10
C ALA A 192 -4.43 -9.44 19.84
N HIS A 193 -4.00 -10.48 19.15
CA HIS A 193 -2.64 -10.70 18.71
C HIS A 193 -2.19 -9.73 17.59
N LEU A 194 -3.10 -9.26 16.71
CA LEU A 194 -2.78 -8.27 15.68
C LEU A 194 -2.47 -6.89 16.27
N PHE A 195 -3.11 -6.53 17.38
CA PHE A 195 -2.83 -5.29 18.10
C PHE A 195 -1.73 -5.45 19.18
N GLY A 196 -1.41 -6.66 19.59
CA GLY A 196 -0.37 -6.94 20.60
C GLY A 196 1.04 -6.56 20.17
N GLY A 197 1.30 -6.48 18.86
CA GLY A 197 2.58 -6.02 18.31
C GLY A 197 2.77 -4.51 18.28
N VAL A 198 1.68 -3.74 18.30
CA VAL A 198 1.70 -2.27 18.19
C VAL A 198 1.48 -1.60 19.55
N ILE A 199 0.80 -2.27 20.50
CA ILE A 199 0.59 -1.77 21.85
C ILE A 199 1.41 -2.61 22.83
N ARG A 200 2.72 -2.49 22.79
CA ARG A 200 3.56 -2.86 23.92
C ARG A 200 3.30 -1.83 25.02
N ARG A 201 2.38 -2.15 25.93
CA ARG A 201 2.25 -1.43 27.20
C ARG A 201 3.64 -1.40 27.83
N ARG A 202 4.22 -0.22 27.98
CA ARG A 202 5.26 -0.01 28.97
C ARG A 202 4.61 -0.31 30.32
N GLY A 203 4.81 -1.53 30.82
CA GLY A 203 4.49 -1.87 32.20
C GLY A 203 5.36 -0.99 33.08
N CYS A 204 4.76 -0.03 33.75
CA CYS A 204 5.34 0.54 34.95
C CYS A 204 5.40 -0.58 35.98
N GLY A 205 6.57 -1.17 36.16
CA GLY A 205 6.89 -1.95 37.36
C GLY A 205 7.12 -0.96 38.50
N PHE A 206 6.15 -0.89 39.39
CA PHE A 206 6.38 -0.49 40.78
C PHE A 206 6.34 -1.75 41.61
N GLY A 207 7.37 -1.97 42.40
CA GLY A 207 7.52 -3.04 43.37
C GLY A 207 8.96 -3.42 43.52
#